data_02848ce2d82815cf7fc090e33f16ff9b
#
_entry.id   02848ce2d82815cf7fc090e33f16ff9b
#
_cell.length_a   1.000
_cell.length_b   1.000
_cell.length_c   1.000
_cell.angle_alpha   90.00
_cell.angle_beta   90.00
_cell.angle_gamma   90.00
#
_symmetry.space_group_name_H-M   'P 1'
#
loop_
_entity.id
_entity.type
_entity.pdbx_description
1 polymer ?
#
loop_
_entity_poly.entity_id
_entity_poly.type
_entity_poly.pdbx_seq_one_letter_code
_entity_poly.pdbx_strand_id
1 'polypeptide(L)'
;MEIYYKQVVLLTGLTGILSIIPCLWFYSRDRIARKHGGLVLPQKPWKLDLPEIILFLGMGAAFSQYANMLVGMLQSVLNYKEYQETMDQMTAGKSMWFLIICMGVIAPLAEEIVFRWLIYLRLRDYMRMGFAMVISGLIFGIYHGNLVQAVYAGLLGMFFAYFLEISGCLWSSVLLHMGANIWSLVSPDLVSRMLQKNPMYILIMLFALLVILIYGIFYFQARIHGRMKRVL
;
A
#
# COMPACT_ATOMS: atom_id res chain seq x y z
N MET A 1 -15.12 -5.57 23.97
CA MET A 1 -13.91 -5.46 23.14
C MET A 1 -13.58 -6.76 22.42
N GLU A 2 -13.57 -7.90 23.09
CA GLU A 2 -13.21 -9.22 22.48
C GLU A 2 -14.08 -9.61 21.26
N ILE A 3 -15.41 -9.37 21.30
CA ILE A 3 -16.33 -9.63 20.19
C ILE A 3 -15.99 -8.74 18.97
N TYR A 4 -15.57 -7.51 19.21
CA TYR A 4 -15.17 -6.58 18.15
C TYR A 4 -13.93 -7.09 17.40
N TYR A 5 -12.88 -7.49 18.10
CA TYR A 5 -11.67 -8.01 17.45
C TYR A 5 -11.89 -9.30 16.67
N LYS A 6 -12.80 -10.17 17.15
CA LYS A 6 -13.18 -11.39 16.40
C LYS A 6 -13.88 -11.09 15.07
N GLN A 7 -14.56 -9.97 14.95
CA GLN A 7 -15.34 -9.62 13.75
C GLN A 7 -14.73 -8.53 12.89
N VAL A 8 -13.68 -7.86 13.36
CA VAL A 8 -13.13 -6.67 12.69
C VAL A 8 -12.70 -6.96 11.25
N VAL A 9 -12.08 -8.10 10.97
CA VAL A 9 -11.66 -8.46 9.59
C VAL A 9 -12.86 -8.64 8.66
N LEU A 10 -13.93 -9.28 9.15
CA LEU A 10 -15.18 -9.41 8.39
C LEU A 10 -15.81 -8.03 8.14
N LEU A 11 -15.86 -7.20 9.18
CA LEU A 11 -16.36 -5.82 9.07
C LEU A 11 -15.53 -4.99 8.09
N THR A 12 -14.20 -5.11 8.14
CA THR A 12 -13.30 -4.44 7.18
C THR A 12 -13.59 -4.89 5.75
N GLY A 13 -13.75 -6.19 5.51
CA GLY A 13 -14.14 -6.71 4.21
C GLY A 13 -15.50 -6.19 3.74
N LEU A 14 -16.51 -6.25 4.60
CA LEU A 14 -17.87 -5.79 4.27
C LEU A 14 -17.92 -4.27 4.04
N THR A 15 -17.33 -3.48 4.92
CA THR A 15 -17.27 -2.02 4.77
C THR A 15 -16.44 -1.63 3.55
N GLY A 16 -15.35 -2.35 3.25
CA GLY A 16 -14.57 -2.18 2.02
C GLY A 16 -15.43 -2.38 0.78
N ILE A 17 -16.18 -3.49 0.68
CA ILE A 17 -17.07 -3.76 -0.44
C ILE A 17 -18.15 -2.70 -0.56
N LEU A 18 -18.83 -2.36 0.55
CA LEU A 18 -19.90 -1.37 0.56
C LEU A 18 -19.39 0.04 0.20
N SER A 19 -18.17 0.39 0.59
CA SER A 19 -17.56 1.69 0.28
C SER A 19 -17.08 1.81 -1.17
N ILE A 20 -16.77 0.69 -1.84
CA ILE A 20 -16.31 0.70 -3.24
C ILE A 20 -17.34 1.37 -4.16
N ILE A 21 -18.64 1.11 -3.97
CA ILE A 21 -19.71 1.65 -4.82
C ILE A 21 -19.72 3.20 -4.78
N PRO A 22 -19.89 3.86 -3.61
CA PRO A 22 -19.85 5.31 -3.56
C PRO A 22 -18.47 5.87 -3.93
N CYS A 23 -17.37 5.17 -3.59
CA CYS A 23 -16.02 5.61 -3.97
C CYS A 23 -15.82 5.61 -5.49
N LEU A 24 -16.27 4.58 -6.21
CA LEU A 24 -16.20 4.53 -7.68
C LEU A 24 -17.11 5.59 -8.31
N TRP A 25 -18.26 5.88 -7.71
CA TRP A 25 -19.14 6.95 -8.19
C TRP A 25 -18.43 8.32 -8.02
N PHE A 26 -17.86 8.62 -6.85
CA PHE A 26 -17.07 9.84 -6.62
C PHE A 26 -15.85 9.91 -7.54
N TYR A 27 -15.13 8.81 -7.71
CA TYR A 27 -13.99 8.71 -8.62
C TYR A 27 -14.37 9.08 -10.05
N SER A 28 -15.46 8.52 -10.58
CA SER A 28 -15.89 8.80 -11.95
C SER A 28 -16.33 10.25 -12.12
N ARG A 29 -17.08 10.80 -11.17
CA ARG A 29 -17.49 12.22 -11.19
C ARG A 29 -16.32 13.18 -11.05
N ASP A 30 -15.41 12.89 -10.12
CA ASP A 30 -14.21 13.71 -9.91
C ASP A 30 -13.32 13.73 -11.14
N ARG A 31 -13.15 12.59 -11.81
CA ARG A 31 -12.39 12.49 -13.04
C ARG A 31 -12.99 13.34 -14.17
N ILE A 32 -14.30 13.36 -14.29
CA ILE A 32 -15.02 14.21 -15.27
C ILE A 32 -14.83 15.69 -14.91
N ALA A 33 -15.07 16.06 -13.67
CA ALA A 33 -14.93 17.44 -13.19
C ALA A 33 -13.50 17.97 -13.39
N ARG A 34 -12.47 17.16 -13.07
CA ARG A 34 -11.06 17.51 -13.27
C ARG A 34 -10.72 17.73 -14.74
N LYS A 35 -11.25 16.89 -15.64
CA LYS A 35 -11.05 17.02 -17.07
C LYS A 35 -11.61 18.34 -17.60
N HIS A 36 -12.78 18.77 -17.12
CA HIS A 36 -13.43 20.02 -17.56
C HIS A 36 -12.86 21.26 -16.84
N GLY A 37 -12.43 21.11 -15.59
CA GLY A 37 -11.92 22.21 -14.76
C GLY A 37 -10.44 22.56 -14.97
N GLY A 38 -9.71 21.83 -15.83
CA GLY A 38 -8.27 22.04 -16.04
C GLY A 38 -7.42 21.71 -14.80
N LEU A 39 -7.97 20.95 -13.84
CA LEU A 39 -7.25 20.52 -12.65
C LEU A 39 -6.25 19.41 -12.95
N VAL A 40 -5.32 19.18 -12.01
CA VAL A 40 -4.29 18.13 -12.15
C VAL A 40 -4.96 16.78 -12.39
N LEU A 41 -4.82 16.27 -13.60
CA LEU A 41 -5.10 14.88 -13.91
C LEU A 41 -3.79 14.12 -13.87
N PRO A 42 -3.78 12.90 -13.32
CA PRO A 42 -2.67 12.00 -13.57
C PRO A 42 -2.44 11.91 -15.06
N GLN A 43 -1.18 11.87 -15.47
CA GLN A 43 -0.79 11.69 -16.87
C GLN A 43 -1.57 10.51 -17.46
N LYS A 44 -1.65 10.42 -18.81
CA LYS A 44 -2.33 9.32 -19.50
C LYS A 44 -1.95 7.99 -18.85
N PRO A 45 -2.89 7.24 -18.28
CA PRO A 45 -2.58 6.08 -17.43
C PRO A 45 -1.78 5.04 -18.20
N TRP A 46 -0.83 4.43 -17.52
CA TRP A 46 -0.10 3.30 -18.08
C TRP A 46 -1.05 2.12 -18.28
N LYS A 47 -0.93 1.46 -19.40
CA LYS A 47 -1.45 0.10 -19.54
C LYS A 47 -0.41 -0.81 -18.89
N LEU A 48 -0.82 -1.49 -17.82
CA LEU A 48 0.03 -2.45 -17.11
C LEU A 48 -0.07 -3.80 -17.83
N ASP A 49 1.08 -4.40 -18.08
CA ASP A 49 1.18 -5.80 -18.49
C ASP A 49 1.39 -6.73 -17.28
N LEU A 50 1.31 -8.02 -17.49
CA LEU A 50 1.43 -9.01 -16.42
C LEU A 50 2.77 -8.93 -15.66
N PRO A 51 3.95 -8.79 -16.31
CA PRO A 51 5.21 -8.59 -15.62
C PRO A 51 5.21 -7.35 -14.70
N GLU A 52 4.62 -6.25 -15.14
CA GLU A 52 4.53 -5.02 -14.34
C GLU A 52 3.59 -5.17 -13.14
N ILE A 53 2.48 -5.89 -13.30
CA ILE A 53 1.59 -6.25 -12.19
C ILE A 53 2.35 -7.03 -11.13
N ILE A 54 3.10 -8.07 -11.53
CA ILE A 54 3.91 -8.88 -10.63
C ILE A 54 5.01 -8.02 -9.98
N LEU A 55 5.65 -7.13 -10.74
CA LEU A 55 6.68 -6.24 -10.23
C LEU A 55 6.13 -5.27 -9.18
N PHE A 56 4.95 -4.67 -9.39
CA PHE A 56 4.32 -3.81 -8.39
C PHE A 56 3.98 -4.57 -7.11
N LEU A 57 3.41 -5.77 -7.21
CA LEU A 57 3.13 -6.62 -6.04
C LEU A 57 4.42 -6.95 -5.28
N GLY A 58 5.49 -7.33 -6.00
CA GLY A 58 6.79 -7.62 -5.42
C GLY A 58 7.45 -6.40 -4.76
N MET A 59 7.34 -5.21 -5.37
CA MET A 59 7.84 -3.96 -4.79
C MET A 59 7.06 -3.59 -3.53
N GLY A 60 5.74 -3.78 -3.51
CA GLY A 60 4.91 -3.59 -2.32
C GLY A 60 5.35 -4.50 -1.19
N ALA A 61 5.55 -5.80 -1.46
CA ALA A 61 6.07 -6.77 -0.50
C ALA A 61 7.46 -6.36 0.02
N ALA A 62 8.36 -5.97 -0.87
CA ALA A 62 9.71 -5.56 -0.51
C ALA A 62 9.72 -4.30 0.37
N PHE A 63 8.96 -3.27 -0.01
CA PHE A 63 8.89 -2.04 0.77
C PHE A 63 8.26 -2.29 2.15
N SER A 64 7.21 -3.11 2.21
CA SER A 64 6.58 -3.57 3.45
C SER A 64 7.57 -4.28 4.37
N GLN A 65 8.40 -5.19 3.84
CA GLN A 65 9.41 -5.89 4.63
C GLN A 65 10.39 -4.91 5.30
N TYR A 66 10.93 -3.95 4.54
CA TYR A 66 11.87 -2.98 5.08
C TYR A 66 11.22 -1.96 6.01
N ALA A 67 9.98 -1.55 5.74
CA ALA A 67 9.22 -0.69 6.64
C ALA A 67 8.94 -1.40 7.98
N ASN A 68 8.58 -2.69 7.96
CA ASN A 68 8.42 -3.49 9.17
C ASN A 68 9.73 -3.65 9.96
N MET A 69 10.86 -3.82 9.28
CA MET A 69 12.16 -3.86 9.96
C MET A 69 12.49 -2.53 10.64
N LEU A 70 12.23 -1.40 9.97
CA LEU A 70 12.41 -0.08 10.56
C LEU A 70 11.53 0.11 11.80
N VAL A 71 10.26 -0.24 11.72
CA VAL A 71 9.33 -0.16 12.86
C VAL A 71 9.76 -1.10 13.99
N GLY A 72 10.25 -2.30 13.66
CA GLY A 72 10.82 -3.23 14.64
C GLY A 72 12.04 -2.67 15.39
N MET A 73 12.88 -1.84 14.73
CA MET A 73 13.97 -1.13 15.39
C MET A 73 13.48 -0.05 16.37
N LEU A 74 12.29 0.47 16.14
CA LEU A 74 11.66 1.49 16.98
C LEU A 74 10.73 0.91 18.04
N GLN A 75 10.73 -0.41 18.24
CA GLN A 75 9.79 -1.13 19.13
C GLN A 75 9.85 -0.66 20.59
N SER A 76 11.00 -0.16 21.06
CA SER A 76 11.15 0.37 22.43
C SER A 76 10.43 1.72 22.64
N VAL A 77 10.18 2.46 21.56
CA VAL A 77 9.50 3.76 21.56
C VAL A 77 8.02 3.62 21.20
N LEU A 78 7.73 2.63 20.35
CA LEU A 78 6.38 2.31 19.91
C LEU A 78 5.82 1.19 20.80
N ASN A 79 4.55 1.24 21.15
CA ASN A 79 3.89 0.17 21.93
C ASN A 79 3.66 -1.08 21.05
N TYR A 80 4.78 -1.68 20.61
CA TYR A 80 4.80 -2.75 19.61
C TYR A 80 4.16 -4.04 20.11
N LYS A 81 4.27 -4.33 21.41
CA LYS A 81 3.68 -5.52 22.01
C LYS A 81 2.15 -5.48 21.96
N GLU A 82 1.55 -4.35 22.33
CA GLU A 82 0.10 -4.16 22.26
C GLU A 82 -0.42 -4.26 20.83
N TYR A 83 0.35 -3.70 19.88
CA TYR A 83 0.03 -3.84 18.46
C TYR A 83 0.02 -5.31 18.01
N GLN A 84 1.06 -6.10 18.38
CA GLN A 84 1.11 -7.52 18.01
C GLN A 84 -0.04 -8.30 18.65
N GLU A 85 -0.32 -8.12 19.93
CA GLU A 85 -1.44 -8.77 20.62
C GLU A 85 -2.78 -8.46 19.95
N THR A 86 -2.97 -7.22 19.50
CA THR A 86 -4.16 -6.81 18.76
C THR A 86 -4.25 -7.52 17.41
N MET A 87 -3.16 -7.57 16.64
CA MET A 87 -3.13 -8.26 15.35
C MET A 87 -3.38 -9.76 15.50
N ASP A 88 -2.79 -10.39 16.51
CA ASP A 88 -3.01 -11.80 16.82
C ASP A 88 -4.49 -12.09 17.14
N GLN A 89 -5.13 -11.25 17.97
CA GLN A 89 -6.56 -11.37 18.27
C GLN A 89 -7.44 -11.19 17.02
N MET A 90 -7.08 -10.26 16.15
CA MET A 90 -7.82 -9.99 14.90
C MET A 90 -7.73 -11.14 13.91
N THR A 91 -6.59 -11.83 13.85
CA THR A 91 -6.33 -12.89 12.86
C THR A 91 -6.62 -14.29 13.38
N ALA A 92 -6.66 -14.49 14.71
CA ALA A 92 -6.86 -15.78 15.35
C ALA A 92 -8.09 -16.53 14.82
N GLY A 93 -7.90 -17.81 14.47
CA GLY A 93 -8.95 -18.72 14.02
C GLY A 93 -9.49 -18.43 12.61
N LYS A 94 -8.92 -17.48 11.87
CA LYS A 94 -9.33 -17.17 10.50
C LYS A 94 -8.41 -17.85 9.49
N SER A 95 -8.99 -18.30 8.36
CA SER A 95 -8.18 -18.88 7.30
C SER A 95 -7.33 -17.79 6.62
N MET A 96 -6.12 -18.15 6.20
CA MET A 96 -5.21 -17.24 5.49
C MET A 96 -5.86 -16.67 4.23
N TRP A 97 -6.62 -17.46 3.48
CA TRP A 97 -7.34 -16.99 2.29
C TRP A 97 -8.37 -15.91 2.61
N PHE A 98 -9.10 -16.06 3.72
CA PHE A 98 -10.06 -15.04 4.14
C PHE A 98 -9.34 -13.73 4.52
N LEU A 99 -8.21 -13.81 5.22
CA LEU A 99 -7.40 -12.63 5.55
C LEU A 99 -6.85 -11.96 4.29
N ILE A 100 -6.32 -12.74 3.34
CA ILE A 100 -5.80 -12.21 2.07
C ILE A 100 -6.92 -11.51 1.30
N ILE A 101 -8.10 -12.11 1.18
CA ILE A 101 -9.21 -11.48 0.45
C ILE A 101 -9.65 -10.18 1.11
N CYS A 102 -9.90 -10.18 2.44
CA CYS A 102 -10.42 -9.01 3.14
C CYS A 102 -9.37 -7.91 3.30
N MET A 103 -8.20 -8.25 3.85
CA MET A 103 -7.15 -7.30 4.22
C MET A 103 -6.12 -7.10 3.11
N GLY A 104 -5.86 -8.12 2.31
CA GLY A 104 -4.86 -8.08 1.24
C GLY A 104 -5.39 -7.52 -0.09
N VAL A 105 -6.70 -7.60 -0.35
CA VAL A 105 -7.26 -7.20 -1.66
C VAL A 105 -8.36 -6.15 -1.50
N ILE A 106 -9.42 -6.44 -0.73
CA ILE A 106 -10.60 -5.57 -0.67
C ILE A 106 -10.28 -4.24 0.03
N ALA A 107 -9.64 -4.29 1.20
CA ALA A 107 -9.28 -3.08 1.94
C ALA A 107 -8.33 -2.18 1.12
N PRO A 108 -7.20 -2.65 0.56
CA PRO A 108 -6.33 -1.85 -0.29
C PRO A 108 -7.05 -1.17 -1.46
N LEU A 109 -7.98 -1.87 -2.12
CA LEU A 109 -8.72 -1.29 -3.24
C LEU A 109 -9.58 -0.09 -2.78
N ALA A 110 -10.33 -0.24 -1.69
CA ALA A 110 -11.17 0.82 -1.15
C ALA A 110 -10.32 2.00 -0.64
N GLU A 111 -9.27 1.70 0.10
CA GLU A 111 -8.38 2.70 0.70
C GLU A 111 -7.64 3.51 -0.35
N GLU A 112 -7.12 2.89 -1.41
CA GLU A 112 -6.40 3.62 -2.46
C GLU A 112 -7.32 4.57 -3.25
N ILE A 113 -8.59 4.21 -3.47
CA ILE A 113 -9.55 5.14 -4.10
C ILE A 113 -9.73 6.37 -3.20
N VAL A 114 -9.86 6.19 -1.88
CA VAL A 114 -10.05 7.31 -0.95
C VAL A 114 -8.75 8.12 -0.81
N PHE A 115 -7.66 7.47 -0.40
CA PHE A 115 -6.45 8.19 0.00
C PHE A 115 -5.63 8.69 -1.18
N ARG A 116 -5.58 7.96 -2.31
CA ARG A 116 -4.77 8.37 -3.46
C ARG A 116 -5.58 9.17 -4.47
N TRP A 117 -6.79 8.74 -4.77
CA TRP A 117 -7.58 9.49 -5.73
C TRP A 117 -8.29 10.69 -5.10
N LEU A 118 -9.09 10.47 -4.03
CA LEU A 118 -9.89 11.56 -3.48
C LEU A 118 -9.09 12.52 -2.60
N ILE A 119 -8.13 12.07 -1.79
CA ILE A 119 -7.35 12.94 -0.90
C ILE A 119 -6.10 13.47 -1.60
N TYR A 120 -5.20 12.58 -2.04
CA TYR A 120 -3.91 12.99 -2.59
C TYR A 120 -4.06 13.92 -3.81
N LEU A 121 -4.91 13.61 -4.78
CA LEU A 121 -5.07 14.47 -5.96
C LEU A 121 -5.66 15.84 -5.60
N ARG A 122 -6.54 15.92 -4.60
CA ARG A 122 -7.02 17.23 -4.11
C ARG A 122 -5.93 18.04 -3.45
N LEU A 123 -5.06 17.42 -2.66
CA LEU A 123 -3.87 18.09 -2.13
C LEU A 123 -2.96 18.58 -3.26
N ARG A 124 -2.81 17.79 -4.33
CA ARG A 124 -2.03 18.17 -5.52
C ARG A 124 -2.57 19.39 -6.27
N ASP A 125 -3.86 19.69 -6.18
CA ASP A 125 -4.44 20.89 -6.77
C ASP A 125 -3.94 22.19 -6.09
N TYR A 126 -3.50 22.11 -4.84
CA TYR A 126 -3.12 23.26 -4.01
C TYR A 126 -1.64 23.29 -3.61
N MET A 127 -0.92 22.18 -3.75
CA MET A 127 0.45 22.08 -3.28
C MET A 127 1.35 21.22 -4.17
N ARG A 128 2.67 21.38 -3.99
CA ARG A 128 3.68 20.61 -4.72
C ARG A 128 3.61 19.12 -4.36
N MET A 129 4.01 18.26 -5.29
CA MET A 129 4.02 16.81 -5.19
C MET A 129 4.54 16.29 -3.83
N GLY A 130 5.73 16.73 -3.40
CA GLY A 130 6.34 16.24 -2.17
C GLY A 130 5.49 16.52 -0.92
N PHE A 131 4.95 17.74 -0.78
CA PHE A 131 4.07 18.08 0.34
C PHE A 131 2.76 17.29 0.31
N ALA A 132 2.14 17.15 -0.87
CA ALA A 132 0.93 16.37 -1.02
C ALA A 132 1.14 14.89 -0.65
N MET A 133 2.29 14.30 -1.04
CA MET A 133 2.67 12.93 -0.67
C MET A 133 2.81 12.77 0.84
N VAL A 134 3.54 13.68 1.49
CA VAL A 134 3.76 13.64 2.94
C VAL A 134 2.44 13.76 3.69
N ILE A 135 1.63 14.77 3.36
CA ILE A 135 0.34 14.99 4.04
C ILE A 135 -0.61 13.82 3.81
N SER A 136 -0.74 13.33 2.57
CA SER A 136 -1.58 12.16 2.27
C SER A 136 -1.09 10.90 3.00
N GLY A 137 0.22 10.71 3.08
CA GLY A 137 0.82 9.60 3.85
C GLY A 137 0.54 9.71 5.34
N LEU A 138 0.69 10.91 5.92
CA LEU A 138 0.36 11.14 7.34
C LEU A 138 -1.12 10.90 7.64
N ILE A 139 -2.04 11.40 6.80
CA ILE A 139 -3.47 11.17 6.96
C ILE A 139 -3.76 9.67 6.89
N PHE A 140 -3.16 8.95 5.96
CA PHE A 140 -3.29 7.51 5.83
C PHE A 140 -2.76 6.76 7.06
N GLY A 141 -1.60 7.17 7.58
CA GLY A 141 -1.05 6.61 8.81
C GLY A 141 -1.97 6.82 10.02
N ILE A 142 -2.44 8.05 10.24
CA ILE A 142 -3.31 8.41 11.36
C ILE A 142 -4.65 7.64 11.29
N TYR A 143 -5.18 7.40 10.10
CA TYR A 143 -6.41 6.64 9.88
C TYR A 143 -6.38 5.25 10.53
N HIS A 144 -5.21 4.63 10.66
CA HIS A 144 -5.06 3.28 11.25
C HIS A 144 -5.23 3.24 12.77
N GLY A 145 -5.25 4.38 13.46
CA GLY A 145 -5.64 4.48 14.87
C GLY A 145 -4.61 3.98 15.89
N ASN A 146 -3.42 3.52 15.47
CA ASN A 146 -2.33 3.19 16.37
C ASN A 146 -0.97 3.68 15.84
N LEU A 147 -0.04 3.95 16.75
CA LEU A 147 1.22 4.62 16.40
C LEU A 147 2.14 3.73 15.54
N VAL A 148 2.15 2.42 15.76
CA VAL A 148 2.95 1.47 14.98
C VAL A 148 2.52 1.49 13.52
N GLN A 149 1.20 1.34 13.29
CA GLN A 149 0.65 1.42 11.94
C GLN A 149 0.72 2.84 11.37
N ALA A 150 0.62 3.88 12.18
CA ALA A 150 0.74 5.26 11.72
C ALA A 150 2.09 5.51 11.04
N VAL A 151 3.19 5.05 11.64
CA VAL A 151 4.53 5.16 11.04
C VAL A 151 4.64 4.28 9.79
N TYR A 152 4.29 3.02 9.91
CA TYR A 152 4.37 2.04 8.82
C TYR A 152 3.52 2.44 7.61
N ALA A 153 2.21 2.64 7.82
CA ALA A 153 1.27 3.00 6.76
C ALA A 153 1.55 4.40 6.20
N GLY A 154 2.02 5.33 7.04
CA GLY A 154 2.44 6.65 6.58
C GLY A 154 3.56 6.58 5.54
N LEU A 155 4.62 5.80 5.81
CA LEU A 155 5.72 5.59 4.88
C LEU A 155 5.26 4.90 3.59
N LEU A 156 4.49 3.81 3.72
CA LEU A 156 3.88 3.12 2.57
C LEU A 156 2.98 4.07 1.77
N GLY A 157 2.20 4.90 2.47
CA GLY A 157 1.31 5.85 1.85
C GLY A 157 2.01 6.88 0.97
N MET A 158 3.16 7.40 1.40
CA MET A 158 3.99 8.28 0.59
C MET A 158 4.50 7.57 -0.66
N PHE A 159 4.96 6.33 -0.51
CA PHE A 159 5.45 5.50 -1.60
C PHE A 159 4.35 5.19 -2.64
N PHE A 160 3.14 4.85 -2.19
CA PHE A 160 2.00 4.61 -3.06
C PHE A 160 1.59 5.88 -3.83
N ALA A 161 1.56 7.04 -3.16
CA ALA A 161 1.27 8.33 -3.79
C ALA A 161 2.33 8.70 -4.85
N TYR A 162 3.60 8.41 -4.60
CA TYR A 162 4.68 8.59 -5.58
C TYR A 162 4.39 7.80 -6.87
N PHE A 163 4.04 6.49 -6.75
CA PHE A 163 3.77 5.67 -7.91
C PHE A 163 2.47 6.03 -8.63
N LEU A 164 1.44 6.52 -7.93
CA LEU A 164 0.28 7.13 -8.58
C LEU A 164 0.68 8.35 -9.43
N GLU A 165 1.48 9.25 -8.87
CA GLU A 165 1.89 10.47 -9.57
C GLU A 165 2.66 10.16 -10.85
N ILE A 166 3.65 9.28 -10.78
CA ILE A 166 4.52 8.98 -11.92
C ILE A 166 3.87 8.11 -12.99
N SER A 167 2.97 7.20 -12.60
CA SER A 167 2.29 6.29 -13.52
C SER A 167 1.00 6.88 -14.10
N GLY A 168 0.38 7.79 -13.39
CA GLY A 168 -0.97 8.27 -13.67
C GLY A 168 -2.05 7.18 -13.55
N CYS A 169 -1.72 6.04 -12.96
CA CYS A 169 -2.56 4.86 -12.89
C CYS A 169 -2.83 4.47 -11.42
N LEU A 170 -4.09 4.52 -11.00
CA LEU A 170 -4.47 4.11 -9.64
C LEU A 170 -4.09 2.66 -9.33
N TRP A 171 -4.09 1.79 -10.34
CA TRP A 171 -3.69 0.40 -10.16
C TRP A 171 -2.25 0.22 -9.71
N SER A 172 -1.34 1.16 -10.00
CA SER A 172 0.03 1.09 -9.49
C SER A 172 0.07 1.14 -7.97
N SER A 173 -0.67 2.07 -7.35
CA SER A 173 -0.75 2.18 -5.89
C SER A 173 -1.56 1.04 -5.28
N VAL A 174 -2.66 0.62 -5.90
CA VAL A 174 -3.47 -0.53 -5.45
C VAL A 174 -2.62 -1.82 -5.41
N LEU A 175 -1.87 -2.11 -6.47
CA LEU A 175 -1.04 -3.32 -6.54
C LEU A 175 0.13 -3.28 -5.53
N LEU A 176 0.78 -2.13 -5.37
CA LEU A 176 1.80 -1.95 -4.32
C LEU A 176 1.21 -2.21 -2.93
N HIS A 177 0.03 -1.66 -2.66
CA HIS A 177 -0.64 -1.82 -1.37
C HIS A 177 -1.08 -3.28 -1.15
N MET A 178 -1.67 -3.92 -2.16
CA MET A 178 -2.01 -5.36 -2.10
C MET A 178 -0.76 -6.20 -1.81
N GLY A 179 0.34 -5.94 -2.51
CA GLY A 179 1.61 -6.63 -2.28
C GLY A 179 2.14 -6.44 -0.86
N ALA A 180 2.05 -5.22 -0.32
CA ALA A 180 2.46 -4.90 1.04
C ALA A 180 1.62 -5.65 2.09
N ASN A 181 0.29 -5.62 1.95
CA ASN A 181 -0.62 -6.26 2.90
C ASN A 181 -0.53 -7.79 2.85
N ILE A 182 -0.52 -8.38 1.64
CA ILE A 182 -0.36 -9.83 1.49
C ILE A 182 0.97 -10.27 2.10
N TRP A 183 2.06 -9.54 1.84
CA TRP A 183 3.37 -9.85 2.44
C TRP A 183 3.34 -9.78 3.96
N SER A 184 2.72 -8.76 4.56
CA SER A 184 2.60 -8.63 6.01
C SER A 184 1.82 -9.79 6.64
N LEU A 185 0.87 -10.40 5.92
CA LEU A 185 0.12 -11.56 6.39
C LEU A 185 0.93 -12.86 6.31
N VAL A 186 1.73 -13.05 5.25
CA VAL A 186 2.42 -14.34 5.02
C VAL A 186 3.86 -14.36 5.51
N SER A 187 4.52 -13.21 5.63
CA SER A 187 5.94 -13.14 5.98
C SER A 187 6.27 -13.67 7.40
N PRO A 188 5.44 -13.50 8.45
CA PRO A 188 5.78 -14.03 9.76
C PRO A 188 5.97 -15.55 9.76
N ASP A 189 5.05 -16.29 9.15
CA ASP A 189 5.16 -17.74 9.01
C ASP A 189 6.34 -18.17 8.16
N LEU A 190 6.57 -17.46 7.06
CA LEU A 190 7.68 -17.72 6.15
C LEU A 190 9.03 -17.54 6.86
N VAL A 191 9.21 -16.40 7.55
CA VAL A 191 10.42 -16.09 8.32
C VAL A 191 10.66 -17.12 9.42
N SER A 192 9.60 -17.49 10.17
CA SER A 192 9.70 -18.53 11.22
C SER A 192 10.20 -19.86 10.65
N ARG A 193 9.64 -20.31 9.52
CA ARG A 193 10.09 -21.56 8.85
C ARG A 193 11.52 -21.47 8.31
N MET A 194 11.91 -20.30 7.80
CA MET A 194 13.30 -20.07 7.33
C MET A 194 14.29 -20.10 8.48
N LEU A 195 13.97 -19.47 9.61
CA LEU A 195 14.81 -19.51 10.84
C LEU A 195 15.03 -20.92 11.35
N GLN A 196 13.98 -21.75 11.35
CA GLN A 196 14.06 -23.14 11.80
C GLN A 196 14.94 -24.01 10.89
N LYS A 197 14.98 -23.71 9.57
CA LYS A 197 15.78 -24.47 8.61
C LYS A 197 17.22 -23.97 8.53
N ASN A 198 17.41 -22.72 8.18
CA ASN A 198 18.72 -22.07 8.07
C ASN A 198 18.54 -20.54 8.03
N PRO A 199 19.11 -19.78 8.99
CA PRO A 199 19.04 -18.31 8.99
C PRO A 199 19.54 -17.64 7.71
N MET A 200 20.43 -18.30 6.93
CA MET A 200 20.94 -17.80 5.66
C MET A 200 19.80 -17.53 4.65
N TYR A 201 18.70 -18.29 4.70
CA TYR A 201 17.55 -18.09 3.82
C TYR A 201 16.90 -16.72 4.00
N ILE A 202 16.95 -16.17 5.23
CA ILE A 202 16.44 -14.82 5.48
C ILE A 202 17.30 -13.78 4.78
N LEU A 203 18.63 -13.92 4.83
CA LEU A 203 19.52 -12.99 4.13
C LEU A 203 19.31 -13.03 2.63
N ILE A 204 19.14 -14.22 2.06
CA ILE A 204 18.83 -14.41 0.63
C ILE A 204 17.49 -13.75 0.28
N MET A 205 16.46 -13.97 1.10
CA MET A 205 15.14 -13.36 0.91
C MET A 205 15.21 -11.84 0.96
N LEU A 206 15.87 -11.28 1.98
CA LEU A 206 16.05 -9.82 2.09
C LEU A 206 16.81 -9.27 0.89
N PHE A 207 17.89 -9.91 0.48
CA PHE A 207 18.63 -9.49 -0.70
C PHE A 207 17.77 -9.53 -1.97
N ALA A 208 16.99 -10.60 -2.18
CA ALA A 208 16.08 -10.71 -3.32
C ALA A 208 15.01 -9.61 -3.31
N LEU A 209 14.41 -9.31 -2.16
CA LEU A 209 13.43 -8.23 -2.01
C LEU A 209 14.07 -6.86 -2.29
N LEU A 210 15.31 -6.63 -1.84
CA LEU A 210 16.05 -5.41 -2.14
C LEU A 210 16.28 -5.24 -3.64
N VAL A 211 16.70 -6.30 -4.32
CA VAL A 211 16.89 -6.31 -5.78
C VAL A 211 15.59 -6.00 -6.51
N ILE A 212 14.46 -6.61 -6.11
CA ILE A 212 13.13 -6.33 -6.67
C ILE A 212 12.75 -4.86 -6.50
N LEU A 213 12.98 -4.31 -5.32
CA LEU A 213 12.65 -2.91 -5.03
C LEU A 213 13.48 -1.94 -5.87
N ILE A 214 14.80 -2.13 -5.88
CA ILE A 214 15.73 -1.27 -6.64
C ILE A 214 15.45 -1.40 -8.14
N TYR A 215 15.37 -2.63 -8.67
CA TYR A 215 15.06 -2.87 -10.07
C TYR A 215 13.74 -2.22 -10.48
N GLY A 216 12.68 -2.40 -9.69
CA GLY A 216 11.37 -1.82 -9.98
C GLY A 216 11.38 -0.29 -10.01
N ILE A 217 12.06 0.35 -9.04
CA ILE A 217 12.21 1.82 -9.04
C ILE A 217 12.91 2.29 -10.32
N PHE A 218 14.06 1.71 -10.67
CA PHE A 218 14.81 2.09 -11.88
C PHE A 218 14.02 1.81 -13.17
N TYR A 219 13.34 0.65 -13.24
CA TYR A 219 12.52 0.28 -14.38
C TYR A 219 11.42 1.31 -14.65
N PHE A 220 10.65 1.67 -13.62
CA PHE A 220 9.56 2.63 -13.78
C PHE A 220 10.08 4.07 -14.01
N GLN A 221 11.19 4.47 -13.41
CA GLN A 221 11.83 5.75 -13.72
C GLN A 221 12.31 5.82 -15.17
N ALA A 222 12.95 4.76 -15.69
CA ALA A 222 13.38 4.71 -17.08
C ALA A 222 12.18 4.77 -18.05
N ARG A 223 11.04 4.14 -17.69
CA ARG A 223 9.79 4.22 -18.45
C ARG A 223 9.25 5.64 -18.55
N ILE A 224 9.36 6.44 -17.48
CA ILE A 224 8.98 7.86 -17.47
C ILE A 224 9.85 8.65 -18.45
N HIS A 225 11.18 8.50 -18.33
CA HIS A 225 12.13 9.21 -19.19
C HIS A 225 11.95 8.86 -20.68
N GLY A 226 11.68 7.59 -20.98
CA GLY A 226 11.38 7.14 -22.35
C GLY A 226 10.08 7.71 -22.92
N ARG A 227 9.09 8.02 -22.06
CA ARG A 227 7.85 8.72 -22.47
C ARG A 227 8.08 10.19 -22.74
N MET A 228 8.80 10.89 -21.89
CA MET A 228 9.10 12.31 -22.09
C MET A 228 9.85 12.55 -23.41
N LYS A 229 10.78 11.67 -23.80
CA LYS A 229 11.48 11.76 -25.08
C LYS A 229 10.62 11.49 -26.32
N ARG A 230 9.43 10.89 -26.18
CA ARG A 230 8.50 10.64 -27.31
C ARG A 230 7.43 11.72 -27.47
N VAL A 231 7.34 12.65 -26.54
CA VAL A 231 6.35 13.75 -26.53
C VAL A 231 7.00 15.09 -26.92
N LEU A 232 8.34 15.17 -26.85
CA LEU A 232 9.17 16.27 -27.38
C LEU A 232 9.59 15.97 -28.81
#